data_542555c0272f318a29a8c6804293e2e4
#
_entry.id   542555c0272f318a29a8c6804293e2e4
#
_cell.length_a   1.000
_cell.length_b   1.000
_cell.length_c   1.000
_cell.angle_alpha   90.00
_cell.angle_beta   90.00
_cell.angle_gamma   90.00
#
_symmetry.space_group_name_H-M   'P 1'
#
loop_
_entity.id
_entity.type
_entity.pdbx_description
1 polymer ?
#
loop_
_entity_poly.entity_id
_entity_poly.type
_entity_poly.pdbx_seq_one_letter_code
_entity_poly.pdbx_strand_id
1 'polypeptide(L)'
;MSFVHLHTHSEYSLLEAACRLKALAKKAGEYQMPALALTDNGNMFGAIEFYFACLDKGVKPIIGLDAYLAPGSRHEKKQDPNARFSEVALGPRRLVLLAENLKGYQNLCSLSSAGYQEGFYWKPRIDYDILKEKSDNLICLSGGLRGEVVDTFLKEGPEAALQKVRNLKNLFQDRFYLETCKTLPAWNDINKFLFEASKIC
;
A
#
# COMPACT_ATOMS: atom_id res chain seq x y z
N MET A 1 20.53 -7.99 13.02
CA MET A 1 19.36 -8.20 12.17
C MET A 1 19.35 -7.09 11.13
N SER A 2 19.25 -7.42 9.86
CA SER A 2 19.11 -6.45 8.79
C SER A 2 17.63 -6.07 8.68
N PHE A 3 17.32 -4.76 8.62
CA PHE A 3 15.97 -4.25 8.43
C PHE A 3 15.72 -3.97 6.95
N VAL A 4 14.49 -4.20 6.47
CA VAL A 4 14.05 -3.88 5.11
C VAL A 4 12.81 -2.98 5.19
N HIS A 5 12.88 -1.80 4.57
CA HIS A 5 11.69 -0.96 4.42
C HIS A 5 10.81 -1.50 3.29
N LEU A 6 9.59 -1.90 3.63
CA LEU A 6 8.61 -2.46 2.68
C LEU A 6 7.56 -1.44 2.22
N HIS A 7 7.46 -0.29 2.88
CA HIS A 7 6.50 0.77 2.57
C HIS A 7 7.26 2.11 2.51
N THR A 8 7.66 2.52 1.30
CA THR A 8 8.50 3.69 1.08
C THR A 8 8.04 4.47 -0.14
N HIS A 9 7.91 5.77 0.00
CA HIS A 9 7.50 6.68 -1.06
C HIS A 9 8.68 7.51 -1.57
N SER A 10 8.69 7.77 -2.87
CA SER A 10 9.65 8.66 -3.52
C SER A 10 9.04 10.00 -3.92
N GLU A 11 9.85 10.83 -4.58
CA GLU A 11 9.44 12.09 -5.20
C GLU A 11 8.28 11.95 -6.21
N TYR A 12 7.98 10.73 -6.68
CA TYR A 12 6.82 10.43 -7.52
C TYR A 12 5.50 10.33 -6.74
N SER A 13 5.56 10.29 -5.41
CA SER A 13 4.40 10.50 -4.53
C SER A 13 4.20 12.00 -4.28
N LEU A 14 3.76 12.72 -5.31
CA LEU A 14 3.68 14.19 -5.33
C LEU A 14 2.89 14.73 -4.13
N LEU A 15 3.45 15.77 -3.49
CA LEU A 15 2.94 16.44 -2.28
C LEU A 15 2.96 15.57 -1.01
N GLU A 16 3.37 14.30 -1.07
CA GLU A 16 3.38 13.39 0.07
C GLU A 16 4.78 12.89 0.45
N ALA A 17 5.73 12.88 -0.51
CA ALA A 17 7.12 12.50 -0.25
C ALA A 17 8.11 13.34 -1.06
N ALA A 18 9.37 13.41 -0.58
CA ALA A 18 10.44 14.20 -1.19
C ALA A 18 11.72 13.37 -1.42
N CYS A 19 11.69 12.07 -1.17
CA CYS A 19 12.87 11.21 -1.26
C CYS A 19 13.21 10.90 -2.72
N ARG A 20 14.37 11.37 -3.19
CA ARG A 20 14.86 11.04 -4.54
C ARG A 20 15.31 9.59 -4.62
N LEU A 21 14.95 8.89 -5.69
CA LEU A 21 15.21 7.45 -5.87
C LEU A 21 16.68 7.09 -5.69
N LYS A 22 17.59 7.79 -6.34
CA LYS A 22 19.04 7.54 -6.22
C LYS A 22 19.56 7.76 -4.79
N ALA A 23 18.99 8.73 -4.07
CA ALA A 23 19.36 8.99 -2.68
C ALA A 23 18.85 7.88 -1.75
N LEU A 24 17.63 7.38 -1.99
CA LEU A 24 17.07 6.22 -1.26
C LEU A 24 17.94 4.97 -1.45
N ALA A 25 18.25 4.60 -2.69
CA ALA A 25 19.10 3.45 -2.99
C ALA A 25 20.50 3.59 -2.38
N LYS A 26 21.12 4.77 -2.49
CA LYS A 26 22.42 5.07 -1.87
C LYS A 26 22.36 4.88 -0.35
N LYS A 27 21.32 5.42 0.31
CA LYS A 27 21.17 5.34 1.76
C LYS A 27 20.94 3.92 2.23
N ALA A 28 20.15 3.12 1.49
CA ALA A 28 19.96 1.70 1.77
C ALA A 28 21.29 0.92 1.67
N GLY A 29 22.10 1.21 0.66
CA GLY A 29 23.45 0.62 0.54
C GLY A 29 24.39 1.02 1.67
N GLU A 30 24.42 2.31 2.08
CA GLU A 30 25.20 2.80 3.23
C GLU A 30 24.83 2.08 4.53
N TYR A 31 23.53 1.80 4.74
CA TYR A 31 23.04 1.07 5.90
C TYR A 31 23.10 -0.46 5.75
N GLN A 32 23.69 -0.94 4.67
CA GLN A 32 23.82 -2.39 4.38
C GLN A 32 22.45 -3.10 4.42
N MET A 33 21.40 -2.44 3.97
CA MET A 33 20.09 -3.06 3.85
C MET A 33 20.11 -4.07 2.70
N PRO A 34 19.65 -5.31 2.91
CA PRO A 34 19.67 -6.34 1.86
C PRO A 34 18.68 -6.04 0.74
N ALA A 35 17.61 -5.32 1.04
CA ALA A 35 16.56 -4.95 0.10
C ALA A 35 15.91 -3.62 0.50
N LEU A 36 15.20 -3.02 -0.46
CA LEU A 36 14.37 -1.83 -0.26
C LEU A 36 13.15 -1.92 -1.17
N ALA A 37 11.96 -1.58 -0.68
CA ALA A 37 10.77 -1.47 -1.50
C ALA A 37 10.53 -0.02 -1.94
N LEU A 38 9.93 0.13 -3.14
CA LEU A 38 9.32 1.37 -3.60
C LEU A 38 7.82 1.14 -3.77
N THR A 39 7.02 1.95 -3.09
CA THR A 39 5.55 1.84 -3.04
C THR A 39 4.92 3.22 -3.19
N ASP A 40 5.13 3.87 -4.34
CA ASP A 40 4.59 5.19 -4.58
C ASP A 40 3.06 5.20 -4.64
N ASN A 41 2.47 6.33 -4.28
CA ASN A 41 1.04 6.53 -4.15
C ASN A 41 0.33 6.46 -5.51
N GLY A 42 -0.40 5.38 -5.78
CA GLY A 42 -1.24 5.19 -6.95
C GLY A 42 -0.47 5.09 -8.28
N ASN A 43 0.85 5.02 -8.26
CA ASN A 43 1.65 4.98 -9.49
C ASN A 43 2.91 4.11 -9.35
N MET A 44 3.50 3.78 -10.50
CA MET A 44 4.77 3.05 -10.62
C MET A 44 5.78 3.80 -11.51
N PHE A 45 5.70 5.13 -11.55
CA PHE A 45 6.50 5.94 -12.48
C PHE A 45 8.00 5.81 -12.23
N GLY A 46 8.41 5.71 -10.97
CA GLY A 46 9.80 5.55 -10.55
C GLY A 46 10.33 4.12 -10.60
N ALA A 47 9.53 3.10 -10.92
CA ALA A 47 9.88 1.70 -10.72
C ALA A 47 11.18 1.28 -11.44
N ILE A 48 11.33 1.67 -12.71
CA ILE A 48 12.50 1.29 -13.52
C ILE A 48 13.76 2.02 -13.05
N GLU A 49 13.67 3.33 -12.79
CA GLU A 49 14.81 4.10 -12.26
C GLU A 49 15.26 3.57 -10.91
N PHE A 50 14.30 3.28 -10.01
CA PHE A 50 14.56 2.69 -8.71
C PHE A 50 15.23 1.32 -8.81
N TYR A 51 14.75 0.47 -9.71
CA TYR A 51 15.30 -0.87 -9.93
C TYR A 51 16.80 -0.80 -10.24
N PHE A 52 17.19 -0.01 -11.23
CA PHE A 52 18.60 0.12 -11.60
C PHE A 52 19.43 0.85 -10.52
N ALA A 53 18.87 1.88 -9.87
CA ALA A 53 19.55 2.56 -8.77
C ALA A 53 19.88 1.63 -7.59
N CYS A 54 18.99 0.71 -7.26
CA CYS A 54 19.22 -0.29 -6.21
C CYS A 54 20.28 -1.31 -6.63
N LEU A 55 20.22 -1.85 -7.86
CA LEU A 55 21.22 -2.79 -8.38
C LEU A 55 22.63 -2.18 -8.36
N ASP A 56 22.77 -0.90 -8.74
CA ASP A 56 24.04 -0.16 -8.70
C ASP A 56 24.64 -0.06 -7.29
N LYS A 57 23.82 -0.17 -6.26
CA LYS A 57 24.23 -0.12 -4.83
C LYS A 57 24.25 -1.49 -4.15
N GLY A 58 24.03 -2.58 -4.89
CA GLY A 58 24.00 -3.93 -4.33
C GLY A 58 22.79 -4.19 -3.42
N VAL A 59 21.71 -3.39 -3.55
CA VAL A 59 20.46 -3.52 -2.79
C VAL A 59 19.42 -4.23 -3.67
N LYS A 60 18.73 -5.25 -3.13
CA LYS A 60 17.64 -5.92 -3.86
C LYS A 60 16.44 -4.97 -3.97
N PRO A 61 16.01 -4.57 -5.18
CA PRO A 61 14.79 -3.77 -5.35
C PRO A 61 13.55 -4.63 -5.16
N ILE A 62 12.56 -4.11 -4.42
CA ILE A 62 11.21 -4.67 -4.32
C ILE A 62 10.26 -3.65 -4.92
N ILE A 63 9.57 -4.02 -5.99
CA ILE A 63 8.63 -3.14 -6.66
C ILE A 63 7.23 -3.31 -6.08
N GLY A 64 6.60 -2.21 -5.72
CA GLY A 64 5.26 -2.18 -5.16
C GLY A 64 4.44 -0.99 -5.60
N LEU A 65 3.26 -0.89 -5.06
CA LEU A 65 2.27 0.16 -5.31
C LEU A 65 1.50 0.42 -4.01
N ASP A 66 1.45 1.66 -3.54
CA ASP A 66 0.49 2.07 -2.52
C ASP A 66 -0.83 2.45 -3.23
N ALA A 67 -1.71 1.45 -3.37
CA ALA A 67 -2.91 1.54 -4.18
C ALA A 67 -4.04 2.26 -3.44
N TYR A 68 -4.71 3.18 -4.10
CA TYR A 68 -5.94 3.79 -3.61
C TYR A 68 -7.13 2.86 -3.86
N LEU A 69 -7.93 2.57 -2.80
CA LEU A 69 -9.15 1.79 -2.90
C LEU A 69 -10.39 2.68 -3.06
N ALA A 70 -11.21 2.40 -4.06
CA ALA A 70 -12.54 2.98 -4.16
C ALA A 70 -13.44 2.47 -3.01
N PRO A 71 -14.33 3.30 -2.44
CA PRO A 71 -15.27 2.86 -1.41
C PRO A 71 -16.24 1.76 -1.89
N GLY A 72 -16.55 1.76 -3.18
CA GLY A 72 -17.36 0.77 -3.90
C GLY A 72 -16.68 0.41 -5.21
N SER A 73 -17.39 0.53 -6.35
CA SER A 73 -16.80 0.30 -7.66
C SER A 73 -15.87 1.45 -8.08
N ARG A 74 -14.74 1.12 -8.73
CA ARG A 74 -13.82 2.10 -9.31
C ARG A 74 -14.47 2.99 -10.38
N HIS A 75 -15.55 2.52 -10.98
CA HIS A 75 -16.31 3.26 -11.99
C HIS A 75 -17.22 4.34 -11.38
N GLU A 76 -17.53 4.27 -10.09
CA GLU A 76 -18.34 5.27 -9.41
C GLU A 76 -17.53 6.54 -9.15
N LYS A 77 -18.01 7.66 -9.73
CA LYS A 77 -17.37 8.99 -9.60
C LYS A 77 -18.21 9.94 -8.75
N LYS A 78 -18.90 9.39 -7.74
CA LYS A 78 -19.71 10.18 -6.81
C LYS A 78 -18.93 10.40 -5.53
N GLN A 79 -18.96 11.62 -5.03
CA GLN A 79 -18.49 11.96 -3.70
C GLN A 79 -19.51 11.48 -2.68
N ASP A 80 -19.09 10.88 -1.58
CA ASP A 80 -19.99 10.62 -0.46
C ASP A 80 -20.49 11.99 0.06
N PRO A 81 -21.80 12.29 -0.01
CA PRO A 81 -22.33 13.58 0.46
C PRO A 81 -22.12 13.79 1.97
N ASN A 82 -21.86 12.73 2.73
CA ASN A 82 -21.59 12.76 4.17
C ASN A 82 -20.09 12.76 4.51
N ALA A 83 -19.20 12.69 3.50
CA ALA A 83 -17.77 12.70 3.74
C ALA A 83 -17.34 14.04 4.39
N ARG A 84 -16.69 13.96 5.53
CA ARG A 84 -16.10 15.15 6.17
C ARG A 84 -14.96 15.70 5.32
N PHE A 85 -14.73 17.01 5.34
CA PHE A 85 -13.63 17.65 4.62
C PHE A 85 -12.27 16.98 4.90
N SER A 86 -12.02 16.55 6.15
CA SER A 86 -10.84 15.79 6.54
C SER A 86 -10.70 14.44 5.82
N GLU A 87 -11.81 13.76 5.54
CA GLU A 87 -11.81 12.48 4.82
C GLU A 87 -11.55 12.67 3.33
N VAL A 88 -12.11 13.72 2.75
CA VAL A 88 -11.81 14.12 1.36
C VAL A 88 -10.33 14.52 1.23
N ALA A 89 -9.79 15.24 2.20
CA ALA A 89 -8.39 15.66 2.21
C ALA A 89 -7.41 14.51 2.40
N LEU A 90 -7.77 13.46 3.17
CA LEU A 90 -6.95 12.26 3.35
C LEU A 90 -6.98 11.33 2.13
N GLY A 91 -7.97 11.49 1.26
CA GLY A 91 -8.15 10.64 0.08
C GLY A 91 -8.70 9.25 0.39
N PRO A 92 -8.79 8.39 -0.64
CA PRO A 92 -9.29 7.02 -0.50
C PRO A 92 -8.42 6.17 0.43
N ARG A 93 -9.02 5.11 0.98
CA ARG A 93 -8.31 4.05 1.73
C ARG A 93 -7.21 3.44 0.87
N ARG A 94 -6.20 2.84 1.50
CA ARG A 94 -5.02 2.33 0.80
C ARG A 94 -4.75 0.86 1.11
N LEU A 95 -4.07 0.20 0.16
CA LEU A 95 -3.40 -1.09 0.35
C LEU A 95 -2.02 -1.02 -0.28
N VAL A 96 -1.01 -1.52 0.42
CA VAL A 96 0.33 -1.64 -0.15
C VAL A 96 0.47 -3.02 -0.80
N LEU A 97 0.80 -3.04 -2.07
CA LEU A 97 0.95 -4.25 -2.87
C LEU A 97 2.41 -4.36 -3.32
N LEU A 98 3.03 -5.51 -3.07
CA LEU A 98 4.42 -5.79 -3.46
C LEU A 98 4.45 -6.96 -4.44
N ALA A 99 5.25 -6.86 -5.50
CA ALA A 99 5.44 -7.92 -6.47
C ALA A 99 6.39 -8.99 -5.95
N GLU A 100 5.98 -10.26 -5.95
CA GLU A 100 6.85 -11.39 -5.63
C GLU A 100 7.80 -11.76 -6.78
N ASN A 101 7.34 -11.54 -8.01
CA ASN A 101 8.06 -11.91 -9.23
C ASN A 101 7.58 -11.07 -10.43
N LEU A 102 8.06 -11.41 -11.64
CA LEU A 102 7.70 -10.69 -12.87
C LEU A 102 6.19 -10.71 -13.14
N LYS A 103 5.48 -11.79 -12.83
CA LYS A 103 4.02 -11.85 -13.00
C LYS A 103 3.31 -10.88 -12.04
N GLY A 104 3.76 -10.80 -10.79
CA GLY A 104 3.29 -9.82 -9.81
C GLY A 104 3.54 -8.38 -10.30
N TYR A 105 4.71 -8.10 -10.86
CA TYR A 105 4.99 -6.78 -11.46
C TYR A 105 4.02 -6.45 -12.61
N GLN A 106 3.73 -7.40 -13.49
CA GLN A 106 2.73 -7.23 -14.56
C GLN A 106 1.32 -6.97 -13.99
N ASN A 107 0.96 -7.64 -12.89
CA ASN A 107 -0.30 -7.40 -12.21
C ASN A 107 -0.35 -6.00 -11.59
N LEU A 108 0.74 -5.51 -10.96
CA LEU A 108 0.83 -4.13 -10.48
C LEU A 108 0.66 -3.10 -11.62
N CYS A 109 1.29 -3.35 -12.77
CA CYS A 109 1.12 -2.50 -13.97
C CYS A 109 -0.35 -2.46 -14.40
N SER A 110 -1.02 -3.62 -14.42
CA SER A 110 -2.44 -3.72 -14.78
C SER A 110 -3.33 -2.96 -13.79
N LEU A 111 -3.09 -3.12 -12.48
CA LEU A 111 -3.82 -2.42 -11.42
C LEU A 111 -3.63 -0.89 -11.52
N SER A 112 -2.38 -0.43 -11.69
CA SER A 112 -2.09 0.98 -11.86
C SER A 112 -2.78 1.55 -13.12
N SER A 113 -2.71 0.83 -14.25
CA SER A 113 -3.36 1.26 -15.50
C SER A 113 -4.89 1.36 -15.35
N ALA A 114 -5.52 0.37 -14.73
CA ALA A 114 -6.97 0.40 -14.47
C ALA A 114 -7.35 1.56 -13.54
N GLY A 115 -6.52 1.83 -12.53
CA GLY A 115 -6.72 2.98 -11.64
C GLY A 115 -6.77 4.31 -12.39
N TYR A 116 -5.89 4.49 -13.38
CA TYR A 116 -5.85 5.70 -14.20
C TYR A 116 -6.94 5.73 -15.29
N GLN A 117 -7.18 4.62 -15.98
CA GLN A 117 -8.09 4.57 -17.12
C GLN A 117 -9.57 4.53 -16.70
N GLU A 118 -9.88 3.74 -15.69
CA GLU A 118 -11.25 3.46 -15.27
C GLU A 118 -11.61 4.11 -13.94
N GLY A 119 -10.69 4.04 -12.96
CA GLY A 119 -10.93 4.41 -11.58
C GLY A 119 -10.57 5.84 -11.19
N PHE A 120 -10.13 6.67 -12.14
CA PHE A 120 -9.66 8.01 -11.82
C PHE A 120 -10.81 8.94 -11.39
N TYR A 121 -10.75 9.31 -10.10
CA TYR A 121 -11.58 10.34 -9.50
C TYR A 121 -10.78 11.02 -8.40
N TRP A 122 -10.16 12.16 -8.70
CA TRP A 122 -9.14 12.86 -7.92
C TRP A 122 -7.85 12.06 -7.69
N LYS A 123 -7.95 10.74 -7.53
CA LYS A 123 -6.87 9.78 -7.39
C LYS A 123 -7.13 8.56 -8.28
N PRO A 124 -6.09 7.85 -8.74
CA PRO A 124 -6.25 6.59 -9.49
C PRO A 124 -6.63 5.47 -8.52
N ARG A 125 -7.90 5.06 -8.52
CA ARG A 125 -8.45 4.10 -7.57
C ARG A 125 -8.66 2.73 -8.23
N ILE A 126 -8.35 1.69 -7.51
CA ILE A 126 -8.75 0.32 -7.81
C ILE A 126 -9.92 -0.09 -6.90
N ASP A 127 -10.56 -1.20 -7.20
CA ASP A 127 -11.59 -1.80 -6.36
C ASP A 127 -11.30 -3.29 -6.12
N TYR A 128 -12.14 -3.93 -5.32
CA TYR A 128 -11.99 -5.35 -5.01
C TYR A 128 -12.21 -6.27 -6.21
N ASP A 129 -12.95 -5.84 -7.23
CA ASP A 129 -13.22 -6.67 -8.41
C ASP A 129 -11.93 -6.87 -9.21
N ILE A 130 -11.24 -5.77 -9.59
CA ILE A 130 -9.97 -5.91 -10.29
C ILE A 130 -8.87 -6.47 -9.39
N LEU A 131 -8.93 -6.20 -8.08
CA LEU A 131 -7.97 -6.75 -7.14
C LEU A 131 -8.05 -8.28 -7.07
N LYS A 132 -9.26 -8.86 -7.09
CA LYS A 132 -9.46 -10.32 -7.16
C LYS A 132 -8.85 -10.94 -8.41
N GLU A 133 -8.96 -10.26 -9.56
CA GLU A 133 -8.41 -10.75 -10.83
C GLU A 133 -6.88 -10.68 -10.88
N LYS A 134 -6.27 -9.75 -10.13
CA LYS A 134 -4.84 -9.41 -10.23
C LYS A 134 -4.06 -9.61 -8.94
N SER A 135 -4.63 -10.28 -7.92
CA SER A 135 -3.97 -10.51 -6.63
C SER A 135 -2.87 -11.58 -6.64
N ASP A 136 -2.82 -12.43 -7.67
CA ASP A 136 -1.83 -13.48 -7.79
C ASP A 136 -0.40 -12.93 -7.88
N ASN A 137 0.54 -13.56 -7.15
CA ASN A 137 1.94 -13.15 -7.07
C ASN A 137 2.14 -11.73 -6.50
N LEU A 138 1.19 -11.28 -5.69
CA LEU A 138 1.29 -10.04 -4.92
C LEU A 138 1.23 -10.34 -3.42
N ILE A 139 2.11 -9.70 -2.66
CA ILE A 139 2.04 -9.59 -1.21
C ILE A 139 1.24 -8.32 -0.90
N CYS A 140 0.32 -8.40 0.05
CA CYS A 140 -0.50 -7.27 0.49
C CYS A 140 -0.15 -6.89 1.92
N LEU A 141 0.15 -5.60 2.15
CA LEU A 141 0.22 -5.00 3.48
C LEU A 141 -1.03 -4.15 3.71
N SER A 142 -1.48 -4.09 4.95
CA SER A 142 -2.75 -3.42 5.31
C SER A 142 -2.77 -1.90 5.13
N GLY A 143 -1.66 -1.26 4.72
CA GLY A 143 -1.59 0.16 4.37
C GLY A 143 -1.48 1.12 5.56
N GLY A 144 -1.15 0.64 6.74
CA GLY A 144 -0.91 1.47 7.93
C GLY A 144 -2.13 2.34 8.30
N LEU A 145 -1.90 3.61 8.70
CA LEU A 145 -2.95 4.56 9.11
C LEU A 145 -4.02 4.83 8.05
N ARG A 146 -3.62 4.85 6.80
CA ARG A 146 -4.54 5.11 5.68
C ARG A 146 -5.12 3.84 5.10
N GLY A 147 -4.76 2.68 5.70
CA GLY A 147 -5.24 1.39 5.30
C GLY A 147 -6.72 1.17 5.65
N GLU A 148 -7.40 0.37 4.85
CA GLU A 148 -8.82 0.07 5.04
C GLU A 148 -9.11 -0.53 6.43
N VAL A 149 -8.21 -1.38 6.94
CA VAL A 149 -8.39 -2.04 8.25
C VAL A 149 -8.41 -1.01 9.38
N VAL A 150 -7.41 -0.10 9.42
CA VAL A 150 -7.31 0.91 10.47
C VAL A 150 -8.41 1.96 10.35
N ASP A 151 -8.73 2.40 9.14
CA ASP A 151 -9.82 3.35 8.91
C ASP A 151 -11.17 2.78 9.37
N THR A 152 -11.44 1.50 9.07
CA THR A 152 -12.65 0.81 9.55
C THR A 152 -12.65 0.66 11.07
N PHE A 153 -11.50 0.32 11.68
CA PHE A 153 -11.38 0.24 13.15
C PHE A 153 -11.76 1.57 13.82
N LEU A 154 -11.27 2.66 13.31
CA LEU A 154 -11.51 4.00 13.87
C LEU A 154 -12.96 4.50 13.68
N LYS A 155 -13.61 4.12 12.60
CA LYS A 155 -14.96 4.61 12.25
C LYS A 155 -16.09 3.68 12.69
N GLU A 156 -15.88 2.38 12.57
CA GLU A 156 -16.90 1.36 12.69
C GLU A 156 -16.64 0.37 13.85
N GLY A 157 -15.43 0.43 14.43
CA GLY A 157 -15.02 -0.40 15.55
C GLY A 157 -14.33 -1.71 15.16
N PRO A 158 -13.93 -2.51 16.18
CA PRO A 158 -13.05 -3.67 16.00
C PRO A 158 -13.69 -4.81 15.19
N GLU A 159 -14.98 -5.08 15.36
CA GLU A 159 -15.66 -6.20 14.67
C GLU A 159 -15.70 -5.98 13.16
N ALA A 160 -16.06 -4.77 12.72
CA ALA A 160 -16.07 -4.40 11.30
C ALA A 160 -14.66 -4.47 10.71
N ALA A 161 -13.65 -4.01 11.45
CA ALA A 161 -12.25 -4.08 11.02
C ALA A 161 -11.75 -5.53 10.92
N LEU A 162 -12.13 -6.43 11.85
CA LEU A 162 -11.82 -7.86 11.74
C LEU A 162 -12.44 -8.50 10.51
N GLN A 163 -13.62 -8.06 10.10
CA GLN A 163 -14.20 -8.55 8.84
C GLN A 163 -13.38 -8.12 7.62
N LYS A 164 -12.81 -6.92 7.63
CA LYS A 164 -11.86 -6.48 6.58
C LYS A 164 -10.59 -7.32 6.56
N VAL A 165 -10.03 -7.63 7.73
CA VAL A 165 -8.88 -8.53 7.85
C VAL A 165 -9.19 -9.90 7.24
N ARG A 166 -10.34 -10.50 7.58
CA ARG A 166 -10.76 -11.78 7.00
C ARG A 166 -10.92 -11.73 5.48
N ASN A 167 -11.50 -10.67 4.95
CA ASN A 167 -11.68 -10.49 3.51
C ASN A 167 -10.35 -10.43 2.78
N LEU A 168 -9.39 -9.64 3.29
CA LEU A 168 -8.04 -9.54 2.73
C LEU A 168 -7.26 -10.84 2.89
N LYS A 169 -7.36 -11.51 4.06
CA LYS A 169 -6.75 -12.84 4.27
C LYS A 169 -7.30 -13.87 3.28
N ASN A 170 -8.61 -13.90 3.05
CA ASN A 170 -9.22 -14.82 2.08
C ASN A 170 -8.72 -14.54 0.65
N LEU A 171 -8.46 -13.29 0.31
CA LEU A 171 -7.97 -12.92 -1.03
C LEU A 171 -6.50 -13.21 -1.24
N PHE A 172 -5.65 -12.85 -0.27
CA PHE A 172 -4.19 -12.96 -0.39
C PHE A 172 -3.61 -14.20 0.31
N GLN A 173 -4.38 -14.91 1.12
CA GLN A 173 -3.97 -16.08 1.90
C GLN A 173 -2.70 -15.78 2.74
N ASP A 174 -1.63 -16.55 2.60
CA ASP A 174 -0.39 -16.38 3.36
C ASP A 174 0.46 -15.18 2.90
N ARG A 175 -0.02 -14.42 1.91
CA ARG A 175 0.61 -13.22 1.37
C ARG A 175 -0.01 -11.92 1.91
N PHE A 176 -0.84 -11.99 2.95
CA PHE A 176 -1.41 -10.83 3.63
C PHE A 176 -0.73 -10.58 4.96
N TYR A 177 -0.33 -9.32 5.21
CA TYR A 177 0.33 -8.89 6.44
C TYR A 177 -0.31 -7.62 6.99
N LEU A 178 -0.45 -7.56 8.32
CA LEU A 178 -0.88 -6.36 9.02
C LEU A 178 0.32 -5.46 9.31
N GLU A 179 0.21 -4.20 8.95
CA GLU A 179 1.24 -3.19 9.13
C GLU A 179 1.02 -2.43 10.44
N THR A 180 2.02 -2.41 11.32
CA THR A 180 2.01 -1.68 12.59
C THR A 180 2.92 -0.46 12.53
N CYS A 181 2.63 0.57 13.32
CA CYS A 181 3.41 1.78 13.40
C CYS A 181 3.62 2.20 14.86
N LYS A 182 4.85 2.66 15.20
CA LYS A 182 5.21 3.07 16.56
C LYS A 182 5.49 4.58 16.70
N THR A 183 5.10 5.37 15.74
CA THR A 183 5.51 6.80 15.69
C THR A 183 4.81 7.68 16.71
N LEU A 184 3.61 7.33 17.17
CA LEU A 184 2.84 8.16 18.11
C LEU A 184 2.18 7.29 19.21
N PRO A 185 2.03 7.79 20.46
CA PRO A 185 1.34 7.08 21.53
C PRO A 185 -0.11 6.70 21.19
N ALA A 186 -0.82 7.51 20.41
CA ALA A 186 -2.19 7.23 19.94
C ALA A 186 -2.33 5.92 19.14
N TRP A 187 -1.22 5.36 18.65
CA TRP A 187 -1.19 4.08 17.95
C TRP A 187 -1.27 2.85 18.86
N ASN A 188 -1.09 3.02 20.17
CA ASN A 188 -1.02 1.87 21.05
C ASN A 188 -2.28 0.99 21.00
N ASP A 189 -3.46 1.59 20.94
CA ASP A 189 -4.72 0.82 20.88
C ASP A 189 -4.94 0.20 19.50
N ILE A 190 -4.56 0.93 18.42
CA ILE A 190 -4.56 0.39 17.06
C ILE A 190 -3.61 -0.81 16.97
N ASN A 191 -2.38 -0.68 17.48
CA ASN A 191 -1.40 -1.76 17.46
C ASN A 191 -1.85 -2.97 18.29
N LYS A 192 -2.48 -2.77 19.46
CA LYS A 192 -3.08 -3.87 20.24
C LYS A 192 -4.12 -4.61 19.40
N PHE A 193 -5.04 -3.88 18.76
CA PHE A 193 -6.03 -4.46 17.87
C PHE A 193 -5.37 -5.25 16.73
N LEU A 194 -4.36 -4.66 16.04
CA LEU A 194 -3.66 -5.32 14.95
C LEU A 194 -2.91 -6.58 15.40
N PHE A 195 -2.33 -6.57 16.61
CA PHE A 195 -1.71 -7.76 17.20
C PHE A 195 -2.73 -8.88 17.47
N GLU A 196 -3.90 -8.56 18.01
CA GLU A 196 -4.96 -9.56 18.19
C GLU A 196 -5.49 -10.06 16.84
N ALA A 197 -5.71 -9.15 15.89
CA ALA A 197 -6.14 -9.50 14.53
C ALA A 197 -5.11 -10.36 13.78
N SER A 198 -3.82 -10.23 14.07
CA SER A 198 -2.76 -11.02 13.42
C SER A 198 -2.84 -12.52 13.72
N LYS A 199 -3.52 -12.91 14.80
CA LYS A 199 -3.78 -14.32 15.11
C LYS A 199 -4.72 -15.01 14.11
N ILE A 200 -5.37 -14.22 13.24
CA ILE A 200 -6.26 -14.68 12.17
C ILE A 200 -5.51 -14.79 10.83
N CYS A 201 -4.38 -14.08 10.68
CA CYS A 201 -3.60 -13.98 9.43
C CYS A 201 -2.69 -15.17 9.18
#